data_be0a4295d603723daaed200e077a85dc
#
_entry.id   be0a4295d603723daaed200e077a85dc
#
_cell.length_a   1.000
_cell.length_b   1.000
_cell.length_c   1.000
_cell.angle_alpha   90.00
_cell.angle_beta   90.00
_cell.angle_gamma   90.00
#
_symmetry.space_group_name_H-M   'P 1'
#
loop_
_entity.id
_entity.type
_entity.pdbx_description
1 polymer ?
#
loop_
_entity_poly.entity_id
_entity_poly.type
_entity_poly.pdbx_seq_one_letter_code
_entity_poly.pdbx_strand_id
1 'polypeptide(L)'
;MSVDQKIDAASLPITFIKGVGESLASTLKKLGIVTIEDLLFHFPIGYQDRTELNKIAELTPDKEFVIRGSVEKVSQTFVPRKMMLVKVKDNTGHIFLRFFYYFPGLRNIFKEGANLQISGTSRLGRYGLETIHPEYEVISSDEFVPQILPKYRLTKGISHQKLRKIVSLATDMIENHKISVRDYLPANNLENLSESIINIHSPSPTDRIEDYLIGGHSPYRKRIGLEEVVANKISYLSIKHQNKNKPAEIFHEISLANKIESSLPFSL
;
A
#
# COMPACT_ATOMS: atom_id res chain seq x y z
N MET A 1 20.57 -17.76 29.99
CA MET A 1 20.32 -17.03 28.74
C MET A 1 18.84 -17.23 28.41
N SER A 2 17.99 -16.23 28.71
CA SER A 2 16.57 -16.26 28.35
C SER A 2 16.47 -16.17 26.83
N VAL A 3 15.96 -17.19 26.19
CA VAL A 3 15.51 -17.12 24.81
C VAL A 3 14.36 -16.12 24.84
N ASP A 4 14.58 -14.89 24.36
CA ASP A 4 13.51 -13.93 24.12
C ASP A 4 12.53 -14.59 23.15
N GLN A 5 11.41 -15.04 23.69
CA GLN A 5 10.38 -15.74 22.93
C GLN A 5 9.69 -14.69 22.06
N LYS A 6 10.07 -14.63 20.79
CA LYS A 6 9.42 -13.73 19.82
C LYS A 6 7.92 -14.03 19.77
N ILE A 7 7.11 -13.00 19.84
CA ILE A 7 5.65 -13.15 19.79
C ILE A 7 5.24 -13.32 18.32
N ASP A 8 4.40 -14.32 18.05
CA ASP A 8 3.86 -14.55 16.71
C ASP A 8 2.94 -13.39 16.28
N ALA A 9 3.23 -12.78 15.15
CA ALA A 9 2.46 -11.66 14.60
C ALA A 9 0.98 -12.00 14.38
N ALA A 10 0.67 -13.26 14.06
CA ALA A 10 -0.69 -13.76 13.90
C ALA A 10 -1.51 -13.71 15.19
N SER A 11 -0.86 -13.81 16.35
CA SER A 11 -1.52 -13.80 17.66
C SER A 11 -1.81 -12.38 18.20
N LEU A 12 -1.19 -11.36 17.60
CA LEU A 12 -1.30 -9.98 18.08
C LEU A 12 -2.39 -9.20 17.34
N PRO A 13 -3.38 -8.64 18.04
CA PRO A 13 -4.37 -7.78 17.41
C PRO A 13 -3.73 -6.48 16.88
N ILE A 14 -4.32 -5.90 15.85
CA ILE A 14 -3.82 -4.67 15.21
C ILE A 14 -3.74 -3.48 16.18
N THR A 15 -4.55 -3.47 17.24
CA THR A 15 -4.54 -2.45 18.29
C THR A 15 -3.27 -2.47 19.16
N PHE A 16 -2.45 -3.51 19.06
CA PHE A 16 -1.16 -3.57 19.72
C PHE A 16 -0.16 -2.53 19.16
N ILE A 17 -0.36 -2.10 17.91
CA ILE A 17 0.47 -1.08 17.28
C ILE A 17 0.12 0.29 17.85
N LYS A 18 1.15 1.01 18.33
CA LYS A 18 1.00 2.36 18.88
C LYS A 18 0.29 3.30 17.90
N GLY A 19 -0.81 3.91 18.35
CA GLY A 19 -1.61 4.84 17.55
C GLY A 19 -2.74 4.20 16.75
N VAL A 20 -2.96 2.87 16.93
CA VAL A 20 -4.13 2.16 16.42
C VAL A 20 -5.11 1.94 17.56
N GLY A 21 -6.07 2.86 17.73
CA GLY A 21 -7.19 2.67 18.64
C GLY A 21 -8.38 1.97 17.96
N GLU A 22 -9.44 1.69 18.71
CA GLU A 22 -10.62 0.94 18.27
C GLU A 22 -11.27 1.50 16.98
N SER A 23 -11.37 2.81 16.85
CA SER A 23 -11.94 3.45 15.65
C SER A 23 -11.14 3.16 14.40
N LEU A 24 -9.80 3.20 14.51
CA LEU A 24 -8.91 2.89 13.39
C LEU A 24 -8.87 1.40 13.11
N ALA A 25 -8.87 0.54 14.13
CA ALA A 25 -8.97 -0.91 14.00
C ALA A 25 -10.28 -1.31 13.27
N SER A 26 -11.41 -0.68 13.61
CA SER A 26 -12.68 -0.88 12.90
C SER A 26 -12.59 -0.46 11.41
N THR A 27 -11.80 0.57 11.10
CA THR A 27 -11.56 0.99 9.71
C THR A 27 -10.67 -0.01 8.98
N LEU A 28 -9.60 -0.50 9.61
CA LEU A 28 -8.68 -1.50 9.07
C LEU A 28 -9.37 -2.86 8.84
N LYS A 29 -10.31 -3.23 9.73
CA LYS A 29 -11.13 -4.44 9.56
C LYS A 29 -11.90 -4.48 8.24
N LYS A 30 -12.29 -3.32 7.68
CA LYS A 30 -12.92 -3.25 6.34
C LYS A 30 -11.99 -3.66 5.20
N LEU A 31 -10.68 -3.66 5.45
CA LEU A 31 -9.65 -4.15 4.54
C LEU A 31 -9.23 -5.61 4.84
N GLY A 32 -9.89 -6.26 5.81
CA GLY A 32 -9.53 -7.59 6.27
C GLY A 32 -8.39 -7.60 7.29
N ILE A 33 -7.93 -6.43 7.77
CA ILE A 33 -6.79 -6.29 8.68
C ILE A 33 -7.31 -6.30 10.13
N VAL A 34 -7.05 -7.40 10.86
CA VAL A 34 -7.46 -7.61 12.26
C VAL A 34 -6.24 -7.84 13.14
N THR A 35 -5.21 -8.52 12.63
CA THR A 35 -3.96 -8.83 13.32
C THR A 35 -2.79 -8.04 12.72
N ILE A 36 -1.64 -8.08 13.38
CA ILE A 36 -0.39 -7.52 12.83
C ILE A 36 0.04 -8.31 11.60
N GLU A 37 -0.16 -9.62 11.57
CA GLU A 37 0.14 -10.45 10.41
C GLU A 37 -0.70 -10.02 9.20
N ASP A 38 -2.01 -9.81 9.36
CA ASP A 38 -2.87 -9.32 8.26
C ASP A 38 -2.35 -8.01 7.68
N LEU A 39 -1.84 -7.11 8.54
CA LEU A 39 -1.24 -5.85 8.09
C LEU A 39 0.05 -6.08 7.29
N LEU A 40 0.92 -6.97 7.73
CA LEU A 40 2.18 -7.30 7.07
C LEU A 40 1.97 -7.99 5.72
N PHE A 41 0.86 -8.73 5.56
CA PHE A 41 0.45 -9.34 4.29
C PHE A 41 -0.49 -8.45 3.46
N HIS A 42 -0.80 -7.23 3.92
CA HIS A 42 -1.50 -6.24 3.12
C HIS A 42 -0.52 -5.53 2.16
N PHE A 43 -0.08 -6.23 1.14
CA PHE A 43 0.97 -5.78 0.23
C PHE A 43 0.58 -4.56 -0.61
N PRO A 44 1.59 -3.74 -1.00
CA PRO A 44 1.38 -2.61 -1.90
C PRO A 44 0.83 -3.05 -3.27
N ILE A 45 -0.09 -2.26 -3.80
CA ILE A 45 -0.60 -2.40 -5.18
C ILE A 45 0.24 -1.64 -6.20
N GLY A 46 1.20 -0.84 -5.74
CA GLY A 46 2.12 -0.05 -6.55
C GLY A 46 3.03 0.79 -5.66
N TYR A 47 3.87 1.59 -6.29
CA TYR A 47 4.81 2.46 -5.59
C TYR A 47 4.78 3.86 -6.18
N GLN A 48 5.20 4.82 -5.37
CA GLN A 48 5.44 6.19 -5.79
C GLN A 48 6.92 6.48 -5.71
N ASP A 49 7.48 6.88 -6.84
CA ASP A 49 8.86 7.34 -6.90
C ASP A 49 8.98 8.73 -6.27
N ARG A 50 9.83 8.83 -5.26
CA ARG A 50 10.24 10.08 -4.63
C ARG A 50 11.75 10.12 -4.50
N THR A 51 12.46 9.58 -5.48
CA THR A 51 13.93 9.56 -5.48
C THR A 51 14.52 10.83 -6.06
N GLU A 52 13.73 11.60 -6.83
CA GLU A 52 14.17 12.83 -7.45
C GLU A 52 13.20 13.99 -7.19
N LEU A 53 13.75 15.20 -7.13
CA LEU A 53 12.97 16.42 -7.07
C LEU A 53 12.75 16.98 -8.48
N ASN A 54 11.50 17.28 -8.80
CA ASN A 54 11.14 17.95 -10.04
C ASN A 54 11.19 19.47 -9.87
N LYS A 55 11.48 20.20 -10.93
CA LYS A 55 11.24 21.65 -11.00
C LYS A 55 9.82 21.92 -11.46
N ILE A 56 9.18 22.95 -10.92
CA ILE A 56 7.78 23.26 -11.26
C ILE A 56 7.62 23.53 -12.76
N ALA A 57 8.59 24.16 -13.43
CA ALA A 57 8.54 24.41 -14.87
C ALA A 57 8.60 23.14 -15.73
N GLU A 58 9.09 22.03 -15.20
CA GLU A 58 9.23 20.75 -15.91
C GLU A 58 8.00 19.84 -15.74
N LEU A 59 7.06 20.22 -14.86
CA LEU A 59 5.87 19.43 -14.60
C LEU A 59 4.96 19.37 -15.82
N THR A 60 4.54 18.18 -16.18
CA THR A 60 3.55 17.92 -17.22
C THR A 60 2.26 17.38 -16.60
N PRO A 61 1.08 17.70 -17.17
CA PRO A 61 -0.19 17.18 -16.67
C PRO A 61 -0.23 15.65 -16.60
N ASP A 62 -0.98 15.13 -15.64
CA ASP A 62 -1.23 13.70 -15.40
C ASP A 62 0.01 12.88 -15.03
N LYS A 63 1.09 13.58 -14.61
CA LYS A 63 2.31 12.94 -14.09
C LYS A 63 2.43 13.09 -12.57
N GLU A 64 2.96 12.06 -11.93
CA GLU A 64 3.37 12.16 -10.52
C GLU A 64 4.60 13.03 -10.41
N PHE A 65 4.69 13.77 -9.32
CA PHE A 65 5.81 14.67 -9.06
C PHE A 65 6.16 14.76 -7.58
N VAL A 66 7.39 15.14 -7.31
CA VAL A 66 7.86 15.61 -6.01
C VAL A 66 8.57 16.94 -6.21
N ILE A 67 8.10 17.99 -5.55
CA ILE A 67 8.70 19.31 -5.60
C ILE A 67 9.01 19.82 -4.21
N ARG A 68 9.91 20.80 -4.14
CA ARG A 68 10.09 21.68 -3.00
C ARG A 68 9.78 23.10 -3.44
N GLY A 69 9.09 23.83 -2.58
CA GLY A 69 8.74 25.22 -2.87
C GLY A 69 8.22 25.94 -1.65
N SER A 70 8.18 27.25 -1.74
CA SER A 70 7.66 28.13 -0.70
C SER A 70 6.22 28.55 -1.00
N VAL A 71 5.41 28.66 0.06
CA VAL A 71 4.05 29.16 -0.03
C VAL A 71 4.10 30.66 -0.39
N GLU A 72 3.53 31.01 -1.53
CA GLU A 72 3.42 32.41 -1.98
C GLU A 72 2.13 33.06 -1.50
N LYS A 73 1.00 32.34 -1.59
CA LYS A 73 -0.32 32.87 -1.21
C LYS A 73 -1.29 31.75 -0.85
N VAL A 74 -2.15 32.02 0.14
CA VAL A 74 -3.26 31.14 0.52
C VAL A 74 -4.58 31.87 0.31
N SER A 75 -5.48 31.29 -0.47
CA SER A 75 -6.80 31.82 -0.76
C SER A 75 -7.88 30.84 -0.35
N GLN A 76 -9.00 31.34 0.17
CA GLN A 76 -10.17 30.52 0.50
C GLN A 76 -11.37 31.03 -0.27
N THR A 77 -12.14 30.11 -0.84
CA THR A 77 -13.39 30.40 -1.53
C THR A 77 -14.50 29.59 -0.88
N PHE A 78 -15.66 30.18 -0.73
CA PHE A 78 -16.82 29.55 -0.10
C PHE A 78 -17.95 29.28 -1.10
N VAL A 79 -17.90 29.89 -2.27
CA VAL A 79 -18.92 29.79 -3.33
C VAL A 79 -18.23 29.38 -4.64
N PRO A 80 -18.77 28.41 -5.39
CA PRO A 80 -19.94 27.55 -5.09
C PRO A 80 -19.65 26.45 -4.07
N ARG A 81 -18.40 26.16 -3.74
CA ARG A 81 -17.97 25.16 -2.75
C ARG A 81 -16.84 25.69 -1.90
N LYS A 82 -16.84 25.31 -0.62
CA LYS A 82 -15.73 25.57 0.28
C LYS A 82 -14.46 24.93 -0.27
N MET A 83 -13.43 25.74 -0.51
CA MET A 83 -12.19 25.33 -1.12
C MET A 83 -11.04 26.19 -0.61
N MET A 84 -9.89 25.58 -0.37
CA MET A 84 -8.64 26.29 -0.11
C MET A 84 -7.71 26.08 -1.29
N LEU A 85 -7.10 27.16 -1.77
CA LEU A 85 -6.13 27.19 -2.84
C LEU A 85 -4.84 27.79 -2.31
N VAL A 86 -3.76 27.02 -2.38
CA VAL A 86 -2.42 27.42 -1.94
C VAL A 86 -1.55 27.54 -3.18
N LYS A 87 -1.00 28.73 -3.43
CA LYS A 87 -0.03 28.96 -4.47
C LYS A 87 1.37 28.72 -3.90
N VAL A 88 2.09 27.79 -4.49
CA VAL A 88 3.46 27.43 -4.13
C VAL A 88 4.37 27.76 -5.31
N LYS A 89 5.55 28.29 -5.02
CA LYS A 89 6.56 28.60 -6.03
C LYS A 89 7.92 28.01 -5.69
N ASP A 90 8.67 27.71 -6.71
CA ASP A 90 10.12 27.55 -6.66
C ASP A 90 10.80 28.65 -7.51
N ASN A 91 12.08 28.48 -7.83
CA ASN A 91 12.83 29.40 -8.69
C ASN A 91 12.48 29.27 -10.19
N THR A 92 11.63 28.34 -10.59
CA THR A 92 11.31 28.02 -11.99
C THR A 92 9.85 28.29 -12.35
N GLY A 93 8.94 28.31 -11.38
CA GLY A 93 7.53 28.50 -11.65
C GLY A 93 6.64 28.45 -10.41
N HIS A 94 5.35 28.24 -10.64
CA HIS A 94 4.37 28.08 -9.57
C HIS A 94 3.35 27.00 -9.88
N ILE A 95 2.80 26.38 -8.83
CA ILE A 95 1.74 25.38 -8.88
C ILE A 95 0.68 25.68 -7.82
N PHE A 96 -0.57 25.29 -8.08
CA PHE A 96 -1.67 25.46 -7.15
C PHE A 96 -2.01 24.14 -6.46
N LEU A 97 -2.05 24.14 -5.12
CA LEU A 97 -2.54 23.04 -4.31
C LEU A 97 -4.00 23.30 -3.97
N ARG A 98 -4.88 22.37 -4.33
CA ARG A 98 -6.33 22.53 -4.15
C ARG A 98 -6.85 21.56 -3.13
N PHE A 99 -7.55 22.10 -2.10
CA PHE A 99 -8.16 21.31 -1.01
C PHE A 99 -9.67 21.60 -0.95
N PHE A 100 -10.49 20.62 -1.28
CA PHE A 100 -11.95 20.72 -1.16
C PHE A 100 -12.44 20.43 0.26
N TYR A 101 -11.73 19.56 0.97
CA TYR A 101 -11.99 19.19 2.35
C TYR A 101 -10.73 19.47 3.17
N TYR A 102 -10.84 20.36 4.14
CA TYR A 102 -9.71 20.71 4.99
C TYR A 102 -10.19 21.02 6.42
N PHE A 103 -9.37 20.68 7.39
CA PHE A 103 -9.58 21.03 8.79
C PHE A 103 -9.14 22.48 9.05
N PRO A 104 -9.71 23.18 10.06
CA PRO A 104 -9.41 24.60 10.32
C PRO A 104 -7.93 24.90 10.51
N GLY A 105 -7.17 23.99 11.12
CA GLY A 105 -5.73 24.13 11.35
C GLY A 105 -4.86 24.04 10.11
N LEU A 106 -5.38 23.58 8.96
CA LEU A 106 -4.59 23.43 7.73
C LEU A 106 -4.00 24.77 7.26
N ARG A 107 -4.73 25.88 7.44
CA ARG A 107 -4.25 27.22 7.13
C ARG A 107 -2.98 27.61 7.88
N ASN A 108 -2.85 27.12 9.12
CA ASN A 108 -1.68 27.42 9.95
C ASN A 108 -0.41 26.70 9.46
N ILE A 109 -0.58 25.61 8.71
CA ILE A 109 0.52 24.89 8.08
C ILE A 109 1.00 25.63 6.83
N PHE A 110 0.07 26.14 6.02
CA PHE A 110 0.38 26.87 4.79
C PHE A 110 0.52 28.38 5.04
N LYS A 111 1.43 28.77 5.94
CA LYS A 111 1.78 30.18 6.13
C LYS A 111 2.60 30.65 4.93
N GLU A 112 2.39 31.92 4.52
CA GLU A 112 3.24 32.54 3.50
C GLU A 112 4.72 32.49 3.90
N GLY A 113 5.57 32.08 2.97
CA GLY A 113 6.98 31.81 3.20
C GLY A 113 7.32 30.43 3.78
N ALA A 114 6.34 29.60 4.14
CA ALA A 114 6.61 28.24 4.60
C ALA A 114 7.19 27.38 3.47
N ASN A 115 8.29 26.70 3.75
CA ASN A 115 8.89 25.76 2.82
C ASN A 115 8.24 24.39 2.95
N LEU A 116 7.86 23.84 1.81
CA LEU A 116 7.11 22.59 1.72
C LEU A 116 7.79 21.63 0.75
N GLN A 117 7.79 20.36 1.10
CA GLN A 117 7.93 19.26 0.16
C GLN A 117 6.53 18.77 -0.20
N ILE A 118 6.22 18.68 -1.48
CA ILE A 118 4.88 18.37 -1.97
C ILE A 118 4.98 17.27 -2.99
N SER A 119 4.10 16.29 -2.90
CA SER A 119 4.00 15.22 -3.87
C SER A 119 2.54 14.96 -4.24
N GLY A 120 2.32 14.67 -5.49
CA GLY A 120 0.98 14.45 -6.02
C GLY A 120 1.00 14.18 -7.51
N THR A 121 -0.17 14.22 -8.12
CA THR A 121 -0.33 14.18 -9.58
C THR A 121 -0.68 15.56 -10.06
N SER A 122 0.07 16.08 -11.02
CA SER A 122 -0.19 17.38 -11.67
C SER A 122 -1.36 17.27 -12.63
N ARG A 123 -2.07 18.38 -12.83
CA ARG A 123 -3.10 18.50 -13.86
C ARG A 123 -3.23 19.97 -14.29
N LEU A 124 -3.86 20.20 -15.43
CA LEU A 124 -4.24 21.56 -15.84
C LEU A 124 -5.53 21.96 -15.11
N GLY A 125 -5.46 23.10 -14.43
CA GLY A 125 -6.59 23.74 -13.78
C GLY A 125 -6.88 25.12 -14.36
N ARG A 126 -7.85 25.81 -13.76
CA ARG A 126 -8.27 27.15 -14.23
C ARG A 126 -7.14 28.20 -14.19
N TYR A 127 -6.21 28.07 -13.28
CA TYR A 127 -5.15 29.04 -13.00
C TYR A 127 -3.76 28.58 -13.44
N GLY A 128 -3.66 27.46 -14.16
CA GLY A 128 -2.42 26.80 -14.54
C GLY A 128 -2.29 25.43 -13.97
N LEU A 129 -1.06 24.97 -13.77
CA LEU A 129 -0.81 23.65 -13.13
C LEU A 129 -1.33 23.63 -11.70
N GLU A 130 -2.05 22.58 -11.37
CA GLU A 130 -2.57 22.35 -10.03
C GLU A 130 -2.50 20.88 -9.64
N THR A 131 -2.59 20.61 -8.34
CA THR A 131 -2.77 19.26 -7.79
C THR A 131 -3.88 19.27 -6.74
N ILE A 132 -4.63 18.17 -6.62
CA ILE A 132 -5.74 18.04 -5.67
C ILE A 132 -5.33 17.17 -4.51
N HIS A 133 -5.54 17.69 -3.29
CA HIS A 133 -5.24 16.96 -2.05
C HIS A 133 -3.85 16.30 -2.06
N PRO A 134 -2.77 17.04 -2.46
CA PRO A 134 -1.43 16.47 -2.47
C PRO A 134 -1.00 16.04 -1.07
N GLU A 135 -0.04 15.14 -1.01
CA GLU A 135 0.73 14.94 0.22
C GLU A 135 1.72 16.10 0.36
N TYR A 136 1.91 16.56 1.57
CA TYR A 136 2.81 17.68 1.87
C TYR A 136 3.48 17.49 3.22
N GLU A 137 4.67 18.06 3.34
CA GLU A 137 5.46 18.11 4.55
C GLU A 137 6.10 19.49 4.68
N VAL A 138 6.08 20.06 5.90
CA VAL A 138 6.82 21.30 6.18
C VAL A 138 8.28 20.93 6.40
N ILE A 139 9.16 21.52 5.61
CA ILE A 139 10.59 21.24 5.68
C ILE A 139 11.33 22.37 6.37
N SER A 140 12.25 22.00 7.25
CA SER A 140 13.13 22.94 7.96
C SER A 140 14.60 22.84 7.51
N SER A 141 14.93 21.82 6.70
CA SER A 141 16.26 21.62 6.14
C SER A 141 16.19 21.47 4.62
N ASP A 142 17.28 21.78 3.95
CA ASP A 142 17.41 21.60 2.50
C ASP A 142 17.80 20.16 2.11
N GLU A 143 18.06 19.29 3.09
CA GLU A 143 18.40 17.90 2.85
C GLU A 143 17.20 17.16 2.26
N PHE A 144 17.39 16.58 1.09
CA PHE A 144 16.40 15.74 0.44
C PHE A 144 16.72 14.28 0.69
N VAL A 145 15.74 13.56 1.20
CA VAL A 145 15.85 12.11 1.43
C VAL A 145 15.10 11.38 0.33
N PRO A 146 15.80 10.74 -0.62
CA PRO A 146 15.17 9.92 -1.65
C PRO A 146 14.38 8.77 -1.04
N GLN A 147 13.19 8.48 -1.57
CA GLN A 147 12.33 7.41 -1.05
C GLN A 147 11.50 6.78 -2.17
N ILE A 148 11.26 5.49 -2.07
CA ILE A 148 10.20 4.79 -2.81
C ILE A 148 9.09 4.48 -1.81
N LEU A 149 7.91 5.03 -2.03
CA LEU A 149 6.79 4.90 -1.09
C LEU A 149 5.72 3.93 -1.61
N PRO A 150 5.33 2.93 -0.81
CA PRO A 150 4.29 1.99 -1.20
C PRO A 150 2.91 2.66 -1.28
N LYS A 151 2.13 2.26 -2.28
CA LYS A 151 0.72 2.59 -2.46
C LYS A 151 -0.12 1.36 -2.09
N TYR A 152 -1.04 1.52 -1.16
CA TYR A 152 -1.89 0.42 -0.69
C TYR A 152 -3.32 0.57 -1.19
N ARG A 153 -4.06 -0.54 -1.21
CA ARG A 153 -5.52 -0.48 -1.27
C ARG A 153 -6.02 0.18 0.01
N LEU A 154 -6.88 1.16 -0.15
CA LEU A 154 -7.44 1.95 0.96
C LEU A 154 -8.94 1.73 1.07
N THR A 155 -9.48 2.12 2.23
CA THR A 155 -10.92 2.28 2.48
C THR A 155 -11.22 3.69 2.99
N LYS A 156 -12.50 4.08 3.00
CA LYS A 156 -12.91 5.39 3.53
C LYS A 156 -12.50 5.51 5.00
N GLY A 157 -11.80 6.58 5.32
CA GLY A 157 -11.37 6.90 6.69
C GLY A 157 -9.89 6.65 7.00
N ILE A 158 -9.10 6.16 6.03
CA ILE A 158 -7.65 6.04 6.16
C ILE A 158 -6.94 6.60 4.93
N SER A 159 -5.81 7.29 5.12
CA SER A 159 -4.95 7.80 4.05
C SER A 159 -3.74 6.90 3.84
N HIS A 160 -3.08 7.01 2.67
CA HIS A 160 -1.80 6.33 2.40
C HIS A 160 -0.75 6.65 3.46
N GLN A 161 -0.59 7.92 3.80
CA GLN A 161 0.38 8.35 4.82
C GLN A 161 0.13 7.68 6.17
N LYS A 162 -1.14 7.61 6.61
CA LYS A 162 -1.49 6.94 7.87
C LYS A 162 -1.21 5.45 7.83
N LEU A 163 -1.57 4.78 6.71
CA LEU A 163 -1.36 3.33 6.59
C LEU A 163 0.14 3.01 6.49
N ARG A 164 0.92 3.77 5.69
CA ARG A 164 2.39 3.62 5.64
C ARG A 164 3.02 3.72 7.02
N LYS A 165 2.61 4.71 7.83
CA LYS A 165 3.12 4.85 9.20
C LYS A 165 2.83 3.63 10.08
N ILE A 166 1.64 3.05 9.97
CA ILE A 166 1.26 1.86 10.76
C ILE A 166 2.05 0.64 10.29
N VAL A 167 2.21 0.47 8.97
CA VAL A 167 3.02 -0.61 8.40
C VAL A 167 4.48 -0.48 8.81
N SER A 168 5.07 0.72 8.75
CA SER A 168 6.45 0.97 9.22
C SER A 168 6.63 0.55 10.67
N LEU A 169 5.69 0.88 11.56
CA LEU A 169 5.76 0.43 12.95
C LEU A 169 5.71 -1.11 13.09
N ALA A 170 4.98 -1.79 12.22
CA ALA A 170 4.93 -3.26 12.23
C ALA A 170 6.23 -3.88 11.68
N THR A 171 6.79 -3.34 10.60
CA THR A 171 8.08 -3.80 10.06
C THR A 171 9.22 -3.53 11.04
N ASP A 172 9.24 -2.38 11.72
CA ASP A 172 10.20 -2.08 12.80
C ASP A 172 10.13 -3.10 13.95
N MET A 173 8.93 -3.66 14.22
CA MET A 173 8.81 -4.72 15.24
C MET A 173 9.45 -6.03 14.80
N ILE A 174 9.45 -6.36 13.49
CA ILE A 174 10.18 -7.51 12.94
C ILE A 174 11.69 -7.27 13.04
N GLU A 175 12.16 -6.12 12.55
CA GLU A 175 13.58 -5.74 12.56
C GLU A 175 14.19 -5.76 13.98
N ASN A 176 13.44 -5.25 14.94
CA ASN A 176 13.85 -5.23 16.35
C ASN A 176 13.57 -6.57 17.06
N HIS A 177 13.25 -7.64 16.35
CA HIS A 177 13.01 -8.99 16.88
C HIS A 177 11.91 -9.07 17.95
N LYS A 178 10.97 -8.13 18.00
CA LYS A 178 9.84 -8.13 18.96
C LYS A 178 8.75 -9.10 18.55
N ILE A 179 8.57 -9.25 17.25
CA ILE A 179 7.61 -10.21 16.66
C ILE A 179 8.30 -11.08 15.62
N SER A 180 7.67 -12.21 15.31
CA SER A 180 8.05 -13.09 14.21
C SER A 180 6.86 -13.36 13.31
N VAL A 181 7.14 -13.54 12.02
CA VAL A 181 6.22 -14.10 11.05
C VAL A 181 6.66 -15.53 10.80
N ARG A 182 5.71 -16.47 10.86
CA ARG A 182 6.02 -17.88 10.70
C ARG A 182 6.37 -18.20 9.26
N ASP A 183 7.57 -18.70 9.04
CA ASP A 183 8.04 -19.16 7.74
C ASP A 183 7.77 -20.65 7.60
N TYR A 184 6.88 -21.04 6.68
CA TYR A 184 6.54 -22.44 6.39
C TYR A 184 7.38 -23.04 5.25
N LEU A 185 8.18 -22.23 4.57
CA LEU A 185 9.02 -22.62 3.42
C LEU A 185 10.49 -22.23 3.65
N PRO A 186 11.12 -22.62 4.79
CA PRO A 186 12.52 -22.31 5.02
C PRO A 186 13.37 -23.13 4.05
N ALA A 187 13.83 -22.53 2.96
CA ALA A 187 14.69 -23.19 1.98
C ALA A 187 15.96 -22.37 1.76
N ASN A 188 17.10 -23.06 1.66
CA ASN A 188 18.43 -22.43 1.55
C ASN A 188 18.60 -21.52 0.30
N ASN A 189 17.71 -21.64 -0.68
CA ASN A 189 17.78 -20.89 -1.94
C ASN A 189 16.65 -19.84 -2.07
N LEU A 190 15.93 -19.57 -1.00
CA LEU A 190 14.86 -18.58 -0.97
C LEU A 190 15.25 -17.44 -0.03
N GLU A 191 14.83 -16.23 -0.38
CA GLU A 191 14.92 -15.09 0.53
C GLU A 191 14.14 -15.36 1.82
N ASN A 192 14.60 -14.79 2.92
CA ASN A 192 13.92 -14.88 4.20
C ASN A 192 12.55 -14.18 4.10
N LEU A 193 11.49 -14.80 4.66
CA LEU A 193 10.14 -14.26 4.59
C LEU A 193 10.02 -12.90 5.27
N SER A 194 10.58 -12.75 6.47
CA SER A 194 10.55 -11.48 7.20
C SER A 194 11.26 -10.36 6.44
N GLU A 195 12.43 -10.65 5.89
CA GLU A 195 13.20 -9.72 5.06
C GLU A 195 12.45 -9.36 3.78
N SER A 196 11.80 -10.33 3.14
CA SER A 196 10.97 -10.10 1.96
C SER A 196 9.79 -9.18 2.25
N ILE A 197 9.12 -9.37 3.39
CA ILE A 197 8.03 -8.49 3.83
C ILE A 197 8.55 -7.07 4.04
N ILE A 198 9.66 -6.89 4.76
CA ILE A 198 10.25 -5.58 5.03
C ILE A 198 10.58 -4.87 3.72
N ASN A 199 11.29 -5.51 2.80
CA ASN A 199 11.72 -4.90 1.54
C ASN A 199 10.53 -4.55 0.61
N ILE A 200 9.47 -5.35 0.61
CA ILE A 200 8.26 -5.00 -0.17
C ILE A 200 7.56 -3.78 0.40
N HIS A 201 7.55 -3.59 1.71
CA HIS A 201 6.94 -2.43 2.35
C HIS A 201 7.83 -1.19 2.35
N SER A 202 9.15 -1.37 2.26
CA SER A 202 10.15 -0.30 2.29
C SER A 202 11.29 -0.60 1.32
N PRO A 203 11.06 -0.50 -0.01
CA PRO A 203 12.10 -0.68 -1.02
C PRO A 203 13.23 0.34 -0.84
N SER A 204 14.45 -0.06 -1.20
CA SER A 204 15.58 0.86 -1.22
C SER A 204 15.36 1.96 -2.28
N PRO A 205 15.76 3.21 -2.02
CA PRO A 205 15.73 4.27 -3.03
C PRO A 205 16.52 3.97 -4.31
N THR A 206 17.45 3.01 -4.24
CA THR A 206 18.27 2.56 -5.38
C THR A 206 17.62 1.43 -6.18
N ASP A 207 16.50 0.88 -5.69
CA ASP A 207 15.80 -0.21 -6.35
C ASP A 207 15.00 0.29 -7.55
N ARG A 208 14.81 -0.57 -8.53
CA ARG A 208 13.94 -0.29 -9.66
C ARG A 208 12.50 -0.64 -9.28
N ILE A 209 11.61 0.34 -9.37
CA ILE A 209 10.18 0.17 -9.02
C ILE A 209 9.55 -0.95 -9.85
N GLU A 210 9.94 -1.09 -11.13
CA GLU A 210 9.43 -2.11 -12.03
C GLU A 210 9.64 -3.53 -11.48
N ASP A 211 10.73 -3.75 -10.75
CA ASP A 211 11.03 -5.06 -10.15
C ASP A 211 10.06 -5.45 -9.04
N TYR A 212 9.39 -4.46 -8.43
CA TYR A 212 8.38 -4.64 -7.39
C TYR A 212 6.94 -4.69 -7.92
N LEU A 213 6.72 -4.46 -9.23
CA LEU A 213 5.40 -4.54 -9.86
C LEU A 213 5.08 -5.98 -10.33
N ILE A 214 3.86 -6.18 -10.79
CA ILE A 214 3.42 -7.49 -11.36
C ILE A 214 4.29 -7.82 -12.57
N GLY A 215 4.90 -9.01 -12.56
CA GLY A 215 5.86 -9.42 -13.59
C GLY A 215 7.29 -8.96 -13.35
N GLY A 216 7.56 -8.22 -12.28
CA GLY A 216 8.90 -7.76 -11.92
C GLY A 216 9.81 -8.89 -11.39
N HIS A 217 11.09 -8.57 -11.24
CA HIS A 217 12.15 -9.55 -10.95
C HIS A 217 12.66 -9.51 -9.49
N SER A 218 12.08 -8.70 -8.61
CA SER A 218 12.47 -8.64 -7.20
C SER A 218 12.46 -10.04 -6.56
N PRO A 219 13.56 -10.47 -5.92
CA PRO A 219 13.63 -11.76 -5.23
C PRO A 219 12.62 -11.82 -4.07
N TYR A 220 12.40 -10.71 -3.39
CA TYR A 220 11.43 -10.59 -2.30
C TYR A 220 10.00 -10.83 -2.79
N ARG A 221 9.65 -10.27 -3.95
CA ARG A 221 8.33 -10.48 -4.54
C ARG A 221 8.13 -11.91 -5.01
N LYS A 222 9.17 -12.54 -5.57
CA LYS A 222 9.13 -13.97 -5.92
C LYS A 222 8.92 -14.84 -4.68
N ARG A 223 9.56 -14.49 -3.55
CA ARG A 223 9.38 -15.19 -2.28
C ARG A 223 7.93 -15.16 -1.82
N ILE A 224 7.30 -13.98 -1.81
CA ILE A 224 5.89 -13.83 -1.43
C ILE A 224 4.95 -14.54 -2.41
N GLY A 225 5.21 -14.44 -3.72
CA GLY A 225 4.44 -15.16 -4.73
C GLY A 225 4.48 -16.68 -4.54
N LEU A 226 5.62 -17.24 -4.11
CA LEU A 226 5.73 -18.65 -3.79
C LEU A 226 4.89 -19.04 -2.57
N GLU A 227 4.88 -18.22 -1.50
CA GLU A 227 4.01 -18.43 -0.33
C GLU A 227 2.55 -18.52 -0.74
N GLU A 228 2.09 -17.59 -1.58
CA GLU A 228 0.70 -17.57 -2.06
C GLU A 228 0.35 -18.82 -2.87
N VAL A 229 1.23 -19.22 -3.80
CA VAL A 229 1.03 -20.43 -4.61
C VAL A 229 0.95 -21.68 -3.76
N VAL A 230 1.85 -21.81 -2.77
CA VAL A 230 1.87 -22.98 -1.86
C VAL A 230 0.63 -22.98 -0.96
N ALA A 231 0.25 -21.83 -0.38
CA ALA A 231 -0.95 -21.72 0.44
C ALA A 231 -2.21 -22.10 -0.34
N ASN A 232 -2.36 -21.62 -1.58
CA ASN A 232 -3.45 -21.97 -2.47
C ASN A 232 -3.46 -23.48 -2.79
N LYS A 233 -2.28 -24.07 -3.04
CA LYS A 233 -2.18 -25.50 -3.32
C LYS A 233 -2.55 -26.36 -2.12
N ILE A 234 -2.11 -25.98 -0.92
CA ILE A 234 -2.47 -26.68 0.33
C ILE A 234 -3.98 -26.60 0.55
N SER A 235 -4.57 -25.42 0.40
CA SER A 235 -6.02 -25.20 0.52
C SER A 235 -6.81 -26.07 -0.44
N TYR A 236 -6.39 -26.11 -1.70
CA TYR A 236 -7.00 -26.98 -2.72
C TYR A 236 -6.91 -28.48 -2.37
N LEU A 237 -5.73 -28.92 -1.94
CA LEU A 237 -5.52 -30.32 -1.56
C LEU A 237 -6.34 -30.72 -0.34
N SER A 238 -6.47 -29.81 0.65
CA SER A 238 -7.30 -30.03 1.83
C SER A 238 -8.79 -30.19 1.46
N ILE A 239 -9.32 -29.32 0.61
CA ILE A 239 -10.69 -29.41 0.10
C ILE A 239 -10.90 -30.72 -0.69
N LYS A 240 -9.96 -31.05 -1.56
CA LYS A 240 -10.00 -32.28 -2.35
C LYS A 240 -10.01 -33.53 -1.45
N HIS A 241 -9.19 -33.53 -0.38
CA HIS A 241 -9.14 -34.63 0.59
C HIS A 241 -10.47 -34.76 1.34
N GLN A 242 -11.04 -33.64 1.81
CA GLN A 242 -12.34 -33.64 2.48
C GLN A 242 -13.47 -34.15 1.57
N ASN A 243 -13.44 -33.80 0.28
CA ASN A 243 -14.45 -34.22 -0.67
C ASN A 243 -14.31 -35.70 -1.08
N LYS A 244 -13.09 -36.25 -1.11
CA LYS A 244 -12.90 -37.70 -1.38
C LYS A 244 -13.59 -38.60 -0.36
N ASN A 245 -13.78 -38.13 0.86
CA ASN A 245 -14.39 -38.88 1.96
C ASN A 245 -15.93 -38.71 2.03
N LYS A 246 -16.51 -37.89 1.14
CA LYS A 246 -17.97 -37.77 1.04
C LYS A 246 -18.50 -38.92 0.19
N PRO A 247 -19.47 -39.72 0.69
CA PRO A 247 -20.13 -40.71 -0.14
C PRO A 247 -20.80 -40.01 -1.32
N ALA A 248 -20.57 -40.51 -2.51
CA ALA A 248 -21.28 -40.05 -3.69
C ALA A 248 -22.71 -40.58 -3.64
N GLU A 249 -23.69 -39.77 -4.02
CA GLU A 249 -25.04 -40.27 -4.28
C GLU A 249 -25.00 -41.25 -5.45
N ILE A 250 -25.52 -42.45 -5.23
CA ILE A 250 -25.62 -43.45 -6.25
C ILE A 250 -26.94 -43.21 -7.00
N PHE A 251 -26.85 -42.75 -8.24
CA PHE A 251 -28.00 -42.62 -9.11
C PHE A 251 -28.30 -43.99 -9.73
N HIS A 252 -29.47 -44.55 -9.39
CA HIS A 252 -29.88 -45.88 -9.86
C HIS A 252 -30.43 -45.87 -11.32
N GLU A 253 -30.84 -44.72 -11.87
CA GLU A 253 -31.27 -44.55 -13.25
C GLU A 253 -30.18 -43.98 -14.14
N ILE A 254 -29.58 -44.82 -14.96
CA ILE A 254 -28.49 -44.44 -15.87
C ILE A 254 -29.03 -44.18 -17.31
N SER A 255 -30.34 -44.35 -17.53
CA SER A 255 -30.93 -44.31 -18.86
C SER A 255 -30.74 -42.96 -19.59
N LEU A 256 -30.79 -41.86 -18.85
CA LEU A 256 -30.56 -40.52 -19.40
C LEU A 256 -29.06 -40.27 -19.66
N ALA A 257 -28.18 -40.72 -18.78
CA ALA A 257 -26.76 -40.60 -18.97
C ALA A 257 -26.28 -41.35 -20.22
N ASN A 258 -26.71 -42.60 -20.39
CA ASN A 258 -26.39 -43.41 -21.58
C ASN A 258 -26.92 -42.79 -22.90
N LYS A 259 -28.10 -42.14 -22.86
CA LYS A 259 -28.60 -41.37 -24.01
C LYS A 259 -27.76 -40.16 -24.35
N ILE A 260 -27.30 -39.44 -23.34
CA ILE A 260 -26.42 -38.26 -23.53
C ILE A 260 -25.09 -38.75 -24.08
N GLU A 261 -24.50 -39.77 -23.46
CA GLU A 261 -23.21 -40.32 -23.87
C GLU A 261 -23.23 -40.80 -25.31
N SER A 262 -24.28 -41.51 -25.72
CA SER A 262 -24.43 -41.94 -27.10
C SER A 262 -24.70 -40.83 -28.13
N SER A 263 -25.08 -39.64 -27.66
CA SER A 263 -25.28 -38.45 -28.50
C SER A 263 -24.04 -37.58 -28.64
N LEU A 264 -22.98 -37.84 -27.89
CA LEU A 264 -21.74 -37.06 -27.95
C LEU A 264 -20.95 -37.41 -29.23
N PRO A 265 -20.32 -36.41 -29.90
CA PRO A 265 -19.49 -36.64 -31.08
C PRO A 265 -18.11 -37.22 -30.77
N PHE A 266 -17.86 -37.64 -29.53
CA PHE A 266 -16.62 -38.24 -29.02
C PHE A 266 -16.94 -39.27 -27.95
N SER A 267 -16.01 -40.22 -27.70
CA SER A 267 -16.13 -41.19 -26.61
C SER A 267 -15.63 -40.59 -25.30
N LEU A 268 -16.36 -40.83 -24.22
CA LEU A 268 -15.97 -40.51 -22.86
C LEU A 268 -15.08 -41.60 -22.29
#